data_5a3e81b6c17f3a0a52a28a0e11d321f8
#
_entry.id   5a3e81b6c17f3a0a52a28a0e11d321f8
#
_cell.length_a   1.000
_cell.length_b   1.000
_cell.length_c   1.000
_cell.angle_alpha   90.00
_cell.angle_beta   90.00
_cell.angle_gamma   90.00
#
_symmetry.space_group_name_H-M   'P 1'
#
loop_
_entity.id
_entity.type
_entity.pdbx_description
1 polymer ?
#
loop_
_entity_poly.entity_id
_entity_poly.type
_entity_poly.pdbx_seq_one_letter_code
_entity_poly.pdbx_strand_id
1 'polypeptide(L)'
;MKVVINASTVRIGGGLQATHSFLSECRVLSGNTFHVFLSAKMSALIDRSLYPGNFMFYNIKASSASMQGRRQLRRELSALERRIRPDVVFTIFGPPYWRPQARHICGFAKAQYLYKDSPFFKIITLKQSLLLKLKEHFHISSFKNDCDVLVVETEDVQKLLMQRLPGKPVHTVSNTCHQVFDDENKWSYTVKLPTSNAFTLLTVSACYIHKNLSIIPAVIEYLVKQYPGFAFRFVLTFNAQQLPGVTAMHLPYLHFTGKVDIADCPALYRQADAMFLPTLLECFSVSYAEAMKMDRMVLTSDLSFARNICRNAALYFDPLSSQSIGDAIYKAATDVQLKEQLLHNGRQRLHQFLSAKERAAAYLKIIEACHETGHEGSFYIQEKINING
;
A
#
# COMPACT_ATOMS: atom_id res chain seq x y z
N MET A 1 3.22 -27.68 -7.07
CA MET A 1 3.72 -27.59 -5.68
C MET A 1 2.60 -27.15 -4.72
N LYS A 2 2.78 -27.43 -3.42
CA LYS A 2 1.87 -26.96 -2.36
C LYS A 2 2.39 -25.62 -1.81
N VAL A 3 1.65 -24.56 -1.98
CA VAL A 3 2.01 -23.23 -1.52
C VAL A 3 1.10 -22.80 -0.39
N VAL A 4 1.66 -22.41 0.75
CA VAL A 4 0.90 -21.70 1.78
C VAL A 4 1.00 -20.21 1.51
N ILE A 5 -0.16 -19.55 1.34
CA ILE A 5 -0.28 -18.09 1.30
C ILE A 5 -0.76 -17.62 2.68
N ASN A 6 0.12 -16.99 3.44
CA ASN A 6 -0.19 -16.51 4.77
C ASN A 6 -0.65 -15.03 4.75
N ALA A 7 -1.96 -14.82 4.88
CA ALA A 7 -2.61 -13.53 5.04
C ALA A 7 -3.22 -13.35 6.45
N SER A 8 -2.83 -14.16 7.42
CA SER A 8 -3.39 -14.16 8.78
C SER A 8 -3.11 -12.87 9.56
N THR A 9 -2.04 -12.15 9.20
CA THR A 9 -1.64 -10.89 9.82
C THR A 9 -2.20 -9.65 9.11
N VAL A 10 -2.79 -9.81 7.92
CA VAL A 10 -3.34 -8.71 7.12
C VAL A 10 -4.73 -8.31 7.64
N ARG A 11 -4.90 -7.05 8.08
CA ARG A 11 -6.13 -6.63 8.80
C ARG A 11 -6.72 -5.32 8.34
N ILE A 12 -5.95 -4.42 7.76
CA ILE A 12 -6.37 -3.03 7.47
C ILE A 12 -5.71 -2.49 6.19
N GLY A 13 -6.36 -1.50 5.59
CA GLY A 13 -5.80 -0.63 4.56
C GLY A 13 -5.41 -1.33 3.26
N GLY A 14 -4.44 -0.76 2.57
CA GLY A 14 -3.96 -1.23 1.28
C GLY A 14 -3.47 -2.68 1.27
N GLY A 15 -3.00 -3.20 2.42
CA GLY A 15 -2.60 -4.60 2.53
C GLY A 15 -3.75 -5.59 2.29
N LEU A 16 -4.98 -5.26 2.71
CA LEU A 16 -6.18 -6.08 2.41
C LEU A 16 -6.43 -6.11 0.91
N GLN A 17 -6.40 -4.96 0.25
CA GLN A 17 -6.67 -4.83 -1.19
C GLN A 17 -5.57 -5.50 -2.03
N ALA A 18 -4.30 -5.29 -1.70
CA ALA A 18 -3.18 -5.94 -2.38
C ALA A 18 -3.25 -7.47 -2.25
N THR A 19 -3.62 -7.98 -1.06
CA THR A 19 -3.80 -9.41 -0.82
C THR A 19 -4.98 -9.98 -1.61
N HIS A 20 -6.13 -9.28 -1.58
CA HIS A 20 -7.32 -9.68 -2.33
C HIS A 20 -7.03 -9.71 -3.83
N SER A 21 -6.41 -8.66 -4.37
CA SER A 21 -5.99 -8.59 -5.77
C SER A 21 -5.05 -9.75 -6.16
N PHE A 22 -4.02 -10.04 -5.34
CA PHE A 22 -3.09 -11.14 -5.58
C PHE A 22 -3.81 -12.50 -5.61
N LEU A 23 -4.64 -12.79 -4.61
CA LEU A 23 -5.39 -14.05 -4.57
C LEU A 23 -6.37 -14.19 -5.74
N SER A 24 -6.98 -13.09 -6.17
CA SER A 24 -7.88 -13.08 -7.32
C SER A 24 -7.17 -13.41 -8.63
N GLU A 25 -5.95 -12.90 -8.83
CA GLU A 25 -5.13 -13.24 -10.01
C GLU A 25 -4.60 -14.68 -9.97
N CYS A 26 -4.28 -15.19 -8.77
CA CYS A 26 -3.84 -16.58 -8.63
C CYS A 26 -4.90 -17.62 -9.06
N ARG A 27 -6.18 -17.25 -9.15
CA ARG A 27 -7.27 -18.17 -9.62
C ARG A 27 -7.05 -18.65 -11.05
N VAL A 28 -6.49 -17.80 -11.90
CA VAL A 28 -6.28 -18.08 -13.32
C VAL A 28 -4.85 -18.54 -13.63
N LEU A 29 -3.95 -18.48 -12.65
CA LEU A 29 -2.56 -18.94 -12.76
C LEU A 29 -2.50 -20.38 -12.21
N SER A 30 -2.52 -21.36 -13.10
CA SER A 30 -2.61 -22.79 -12.77
C SER A 30 -1.27 -23.40 -12.35
N GLY A 31 -1.31 -24.63 -11.84
CA GLY A 31 -0.13 -25.48 -11.58
C GLY A 31 0.20 -25.67 -10.09
N ASN A 32 -0.36 -24.86 -9.20
CA ASN A 32 -0.09 -24.93 -7.77
C ASN A 32 -1.34 -25.31 -6.97
N THR A 33 -1.15 -25.94 -5.81
CA THR A 33 -2.17 -26.11 -4.78
C THR A 33 -1.97 -25.05 -3.71
N PHE A 34 -2.97 -24.20 -3.49
CA PHE A 34 -2.89 -23.08 -2.57
C PHE A 34 -3.62 -23.35 -1.25
N HIS A 35 -2.90 -23.24 -0.15
CA HIS A 35 -3.43 -23.28 1.20
C HIS A 35 -3.40 -21.85 1.79
N VAL A 36 -4.55 -21.18 1.88
CA VAL A 36 -4.63 -19.75 2.22
C VAL A 36 -5.02 -19.57 3.67
N PHE A 37 -4.15 -18.97 4.47
CA PHE A 37 -4.40 -18.63 5.87
C PHE A 37 -4.97 -17.22 5.97
N LEU A 38 -6.22 -17.10 6.39
CA LEU A 38 -6.96 -15.84 6.37
C LEU A 38 -7.14 -15.27 7.78
N SER A 39 -6.90 -13.97 7.93
CA SER A 39 -7.42 -13.21 9.06
C SER A 39 -8.94 -13.07 8.94
N ALA A 40 -9.64 -12.76 10.04
CA ALA A 40 -11.09 -12.54 10.02
C ALA A 40 -11.52 -11.47 8.99
N LYS A 41 -10.72 -10.40 8.84
CA LYS A 41 -11.00 -9.34 7.86
C LYS A 41 -10.80 -9.81 6.42
N MET A 42 -9.75 -10.60 6.15
CA MET A 42 -9.55 -11.21 4.83
C MET A 42 -10.64 -12.22 4.50
N SER A 43 -11.05 -13.05 5.48
CA SER A 43 -12.12 -14.03 5.28
C SER A 43 -13.45 -13.39 4.89
N ALA A 44 -13.75 -12.20 5.40
CA ALA A 44 -14.97 -11.46 5.06
C ALA A 44 -14.93 -10.84 3.64
N LEU A 45 -13.76 -10.71 3.03
CA LEU A 45 -13.58 -10.16 1.67
C LEU A 45 -13.52 -11.24 0.59
N ILE A 46 -13.22 -12.49 0.96
CA ILE A 46 -13.02 -13.58 0.01
C ILE A 46 -14.33 -14.34 -0.22
N ASP A 47 -14.87 -14.24 -1.42
CA ASP A 47 -15.90 -15.13 -1.90
C ASP A 47 -15.25 -16.44 -2.39
N ARG A 48 -15.34 -17.49 -1.57
CA ARG A 48 -14.69 -18.79 -1.82
C ARG A 48 -15.28 -19.53 -3.02
N SER A 49 -16.52 -19.23 -3.39
CA SER A 49 -17.19 -19.86 -4.55
C SER A 49 -16.54 -19.50 -5.89
N LEU A 50 -15.79 -18.40 -5.91
CA LEU A 50 -15.07 -17.93 -7.09
C LEU A 50 -13.71 -18.60 -7.28
N TYR A 51 -13.28 -19.48 -6.36
CA TYR A 51 -11.96 -20.10 -6.41
C TYR A 51 -12.03 -21.57 -6.85
N PRO A 52 -11.13 -22.02 -7.73
CA PRO A 52 -11.09 -23.41 -8.19
C PRO A 52 -10.68 -24.36 -7.06
N GLY A 53 -10.90 -25.67 -7.27
CA GLY A 53 -10.73 -26.71 -6.26
C GLY A 53 -9.29 -26.91 -5.73
N ASN A 54 -8.29 -26.30 -6.36
CA ASN A 54 -6.92 -26.28 -5.86
C ASN A 54 -6.66 -25.23 -4.77
N PHE A 55 -7.70 -24.48 -4.33
CA PHE A 55 -7.62 -23.53 -3.20
C PHE A 55 -8.29 -24.10 -1.95
N MET A 56 -7.56 -24.08 -0.83
CA MET A 56 -8.06 -24.46 0.48
C MET A 56 -7.87 -23.29 1.46
N PHE A 57 -8.96 -22.86 2.10
CA PHE A 57 -8.99 -21.69 2.97
C PHE A 57 -9.08 -22.08 4.46
N TYR A 58 -8.24 -21.45 5.28
CA TYR A 58 -8.18 -21.66 6.72
C TYR A 58 -8.36 -20.33 7.46
N ASN A 59 -9.39 -20.25 8.29
CA ASN A 59 -9.63 -19.06 9.12
C ASN A 59 -8.76 -19.13 10.37
N ILE A 60 -7.83 -18.21 10.51
CA ILE A 60 -6.93 -18.12 11.65
C ILE A 60 -7.60 -17.30 12.75
N LYS A 61 -7.78 -17.90 13.92
CA LYS A 61 -8.47 -17.29 15.08
C LYS A 61 -7.52 -16.44 15.92
N ALA A 62 -6.25 -16.82 16.01
CA ALA A 62 -5.26 -16.16 16.82
C ALA A 62 -4.89 -14.77 16.29
N SER A 63 -4.60 -13.84 17.20
CA SER A 63 -4.23 -12.46 16.91
C SER A 63 -2.78 -12.18 17.23
N SER A 64 -2.06 -11.47 16.35
CA SER A 64 -0.69 -11.01 16.60
C SER A 64 -0.60 -9.74 17.47
N ALA A 65 -1.71 -9.21 17.98
CA ALA A 65 -1.75 -7.94 18.71
C ALA A 65 -1.07 -7.97 20.08
N SER A 66 -1.05 -9.12 20.76
CA SER A 66 -0.41 -9.32 22.06
C SER A 66 0.65 -10.41 22.01
N MET A 67 1.51 -10.48 23.01
CA MET A 67 2.51 -11.57 23.12
C MET A 67 1.85 -12.95 23.24
N GLN A 68 0.79 -13.06 24.04
CA GLN A 68 0.02 -14.30 24.16
C GLN A 68 -0.62 -14.67 22.82
N GLY A 69 -1.23 -13.71 22.13
CA GLY A 69 -1.80 -13.93 20.82
C GLY A 69 -0.77 -14.39 19.78
N ARG A 70 0.46 -13.83 19.81
CA ARG A 70 1.54 -14.28 18.92
C ARG A 70 1.98 -15.72 19.20
N ARG A 71 2.02 -16.12 20.48
CA ARG A 71 2.31 -17.53 20.85
C ARG A 71 1.21 -18.48 20.33
N GLN A 72 -0.05 -18.09 20.48
CA GLN A 72 -1.19 -18.85 19.97
C GLN A 72 -1.16 -18.92 18.44
N LEU A 73 -0.93 -17.79 17.75
CA LEU A 73 -0.77 -17.72 16.30
C LEU A 73 0.30 -18.68 15.81
N ARG A 74 1.48 -18.65 16.42
CA ARG A 74 2.60 -19.58 16.08
C ARG A 74 2.18 -21.03 16.22
N ARG A 75 1.48 -21.40 17.32
CA ARG A 75 1.00 -22.78 17.54
C ARG A 75 0.00 -23.21 16.47
N GLU A 76 -0.96 -22.34 16.15
CA GLU A 76 -2.01 -22.60 15.16
C GLU A 76 -1.39 -22.77 13.76
N LEU A 77 -0.52 -21.84 13.32
CA LEU A 77 0.13 -21.92 12.02
C LEU A 77 1.06 -23.13 11.90
N SER A 78 1.84 -23.45 12.94
CA SER A 78 2.72 -24.64 12.93
C SER A 78 1.92 -25.95 12.93
N ALA A 79 0.74 -26.01 13.55
CA ALA A 79 -0.12 -27.19 13.49
C ALA A 79 -0.70 -27.41 12.08
N LEU A 80 -1.11 -26.32 11.42
CA LEU A 80 -1.58 -26.37 10.03
C LEU A 80 -0.45 -26.76 9.08
N GLU A 81 0.75 -26.18 9.23
CA GLU A 81 1.91 -26.50 8.41
C GLU A 81 2.27 -27.99 8.46
N ARG A 82 2.36 -28.58 9.68
CA ARG A 82 2.65 -30.02 9.85
C ARG A 82 1.63 -30.92 9.14
N ARG A 83 0.36 -30.51 9.08
CA ARG A 83 -0.69 -31.25 8.40
C ARG A 83 -0.62 -31.11 6.88
N ILE A 84 -0.34 -29.89 6.40
CA ILE A 84 -0.31 -29.54 4.97
C ILE A 84 0.99 -30.03 4.32
N ARG A 85 2.12 -29.87 5.03
CA ARG A 85 3.48 -30.10 4.52
C ARG A 85 3.71 -29.32 3.22
N PRO A 86 3.69 -27.97 3.29
CA PRO A 86 3.87 -27.14 2.09
C PRO A 86 5.32 -27.21 1.62
N ASP A 87 5.51 -26.97 0.33
CA ASP A 87 6.85 -26.81 -0.29
C ASP A 87 7.42 -25.41 0.02
N VAL A 88 6.54 -24.38 -0.03
CA VAL A 88 6.90 -22.98 0.24
C VAL A 88 5.79 -22.27 1.01
N VAL A 89 6.18 -21.36 1.89
CA VAL A 89 5.28 -20.43 2.58
C VAL A 89 5.54 -19.01 2.09
N PHE A 90 4.51 -18.32 1.64
CA PHE A 90 4.54 -16.91 1.29
C PHE A 90 3.67 -16.09 2.25
N THR A 91 4.27 -15.30 3.13
CA THR A 91 3.58 -14.30 3.95
C THR A 91 3.53 -12.99 3.19
N ILE A 92 2.33 -12.54 2.79
CA ILE A 92 2.16 -11.39 1.88
C ILE A 92 2.71 -10.10 2.48
N PHE A 93 2.38 -9.80 3.75
CA PHE A 93 2.96 -8.68 4.49
C PHE A 93 3.29 -9.09 5.93
N GLY A 94 4.58 -8.97 6.27
CA GLY A 94 5.11 -9.27 7.60
C GLY A 94 5.02 -8.11 8.61
N PRO A 95 5.57 -8.33 9.80
CA PRO A 95 6.33 -9.51 10.23
C PRO A 95 5.43 -10.73 10.45
N PRO A 96 5.92 -11.95 10.13
CA PRO A 96 5.10 -13.16 10.20
C PRO A 96 4.87 -13.67 11.63
N TYR A 97 5.75 -13.33 12.57
CA TYR A 97 5.76 -13.81 13.96
C TYR A 97 5.80 -15.35 14.09
N TRP A 98 6.19 -16.02 13.04
CA TRP A 98 6.22 -17.47 12.92
C TRP A 98 7.30 -17.89 11.90
N ARG A 99 8.14 -18.87 12.30
CA ARG A 99 9.12 -19.52 11.44
C ARG A 99 8.56 -20.86 11.00
N PRO A 100 8.18 -21.05 9.73
CA PRO A 100 7.83 -22.36 9.19
C PRO A 100 9.06 -23.25 8.99
N GLN A 101 8.84 -24.55 8.81
CA GLN A 101 9.86 -25.51 8.38
C GLN A 101 10.16 -25.39 6.89
N ALA A 102 9.10 -25.15 6.09
CA ALA A 102 9.24 -24.87 4.67
C ALA A 102 9.91 -23.51 4.41
N ARG A 103 10.48 -23.34 3.23
CA ARG A 103 11.06 -22.06 2.77
C ARG A 103 10.05 -20.93 2.93
N HIS A 104 10.50 -19.83 3.48
CA HIS A 104 9.62 -18.72 3.86
C HIS A 104 9.97 -17.41 3.15
N ILE A 105 9.10 -17.00 2.26
CA ILE A 105 9.13 -15.70 1.60
C ILE A 105 8.21 -14.75 2.35
N CYS A 106 8.64 -13.52 2.58
CA CYS A 106 7.82 -12.54 3.30
C CYS A 106 7.88 -11.13 2.68
N GLY A 107 6.72 -10.54 2.43
CA GLY A 107 6.62 -9.14 2.03
C GLY A 107 6.95 -8.18 3.18
N PHE A 108 7.76 -7.15 2.88
CA PHE A 108 8.12 -6.11 3.83
C PHE A 108 7.50 -4.77 3.42
N ALA A 109 6.66 -4.21 4.30
CA ALA A 109 5.99 -2.93 4.12
C ALA A 109 6.02 -2.09 5.42
N LYS A 110 7.23 -1.80 5.94
CA LYS A 110 7.46 -1.05 7.18
C LYS A 110 8.40 0.13 6.95
N ALA A 111 7.91 1.13 6.22
CA ALA A 111 8.64 2.34 5.86
C ALA A 111 9.34 3.02 7.06
N GLN A 112 8.69 3.05 8.23
CA GLN A 112 9.21 3.66 9.46
C GLN A 112 10.51 3.03 9.98
N TYR A 113 10.90 1.86 9.48
CA TYR A 113 12.15 1.21 9.87
C TYR A 113 13.30 1.52 8.92
N LEU A 114 13.01 2.12 7.78
CA LEU A 114 13.96 2.44 6.71
C LEU A 114 14.20 3.94 6.56
N TYR A 115 13.15 4.74 6.39
CA TYR A 115 13.25 6.20 6.19
C TYR A 115 13.36 6.94 7.52
N LYS A 116 14.57 6.90 8.13
CA LYS A 116 14.81 7.48 9.46
C LYS A 116 14.86 9.01 9.49
N ASP A 117 15.12 9.62 8.36
CA ASP A 117 15.13 11.06 8.10
C ASP A 117 13.75 11.66 7.80
N SER A 118 12.72 10.81 7.70
CA SER A 118 11.35 11.25 7.41
C SER A 118 10.84 12.28 8.43
N PRO A 119 10.17 13.35 7.97
CA PRO A 119 9.49 14.33 8.83
C PRO A 119 8.45 13.69 9.78
N PHE A 120 8.00 12.47 9.50
CA PHE A 120 7.12 11.71 10.39
C PHE A 120 7.65 11.67 11.84
N PHE A 121 8.96 11.53 12.02
CA PHE A 121 9.56 11.46 13.36
C PHE A 121 9.55 12.79 14.12
N LYS A 122 9.29 13.91 13.44
CA LYS A 122 9.13 15.25 14.06
C LYS A 122 7.71 15.47 14.62
N ILE A 123 6.71 14.74 14.11
CA ILE A 123 5.30 14.94 14.49
C ILE A 123 4.78 13.93 15.51
N ILE A 124 5.51 12.84 15.77
CA ILE A 124 5.14 11.85 16.77
C ILE A 124 5.67 12.24 18.16
N THR A 125 4.96 11.83 19.21
CA THR A 125 5.38 12.06 20.59
C THR A 125 6.58 11.20 20.99
N LEU A 126 7.32 11.61 22.03
CA LEU A 126 8.43 10.81 22.57
C LEU A 126 7.99 9.39 22.97
N LYS A 127 6.79 9.27 23.57
CA LYS A 127 6.21 7.96 23.93
C LYS A 127 5.96 7.09 22.69
N GLN A 128 5.41 7.67 21.62
CA GLN A 128 5.21 6.96 20.35
C GLN A 128 6.54 6.55 19.72
N SER A 129 7.55 7.43 19.75
CA SER A 129 8.89 7.14 19.24
C SER A 129 9.55 5.97 19.98
N LEU A 130 9.47 5.96 21.31
CA LEU A 130 10.02 4.86 22.12
C LEU A 130 9.33 3.53 21.83
N LEU A 131 7.98 3.53 21.78
CA LEU A 131 7.21 2.34 21.42
C LEU A 131 7.53 1.84 20.00
N LEU A 132 7.79 2.77 19.08
CA LEU A 132 8.17 2.42 17.71
C LEU A 132 9.55 1.76 17.66
N LYS A 133 10.53 2.26 18.40
CA LYS A 133 11.86 1.66 18.52
C LYS A 133 11.80 0.24 19.10
N LEU A 134 11.01 0.03 20.14
CA LEU A 134 10.78 -1.30 20.71
C LEU A 134 10.14 -2.25 19.69
N LYS A 135 9.09 -1.81 18.99
CA LYS A 135 8.45 -2.59 17.93
C LYS A 135 9.41 -2.89 16.78
N GLU A 136 10.24 -1.93 16.40
CA GLU A 136 11.24 -2.11 15.35
C GLU A 136 12.18 -3.26 15.68
N HIS A 137 12.74 -3.29 16.88
CA HIS A 137 13.64 -4.36 17.31
C HIS A 137 13.01 -5.74 17.12
N PHE A 138 11.78 -5.94 17.63
CA PHE A 138 11.06 -7.22 17.50
C PHE A 138 10.68 -7.55 16.05
N HIS A 139 10.26 -6.55 15.28
CA HIS A 139 9.84 -6.78 13.89
C HIS A 139 11.04 -7.10 13.00
N ILE A 140 12.14 -6.35 13.12
CA ILE A 140 13.36 -6.59 12.35
C ILE A 140 13.95 -7.96 12.71
N SER A 141 13.95 -8.34 14.00
CA SER A 141 14.35 -9.68 14.43
C SER A 141 13.47 -10.77 13.77
N SER A 142 12.15 -10.58 13.71
CA SER A 142 11.26 -11.53 13.04
C SER A 142 11.53 -11.61 11.53
N PHE A 143 11.74 -10.50 10.83
CA PHE A 143 12.12 -10.52 9.40
C PHE A 143 13.46 -11.22 9.18
N LYS A 144 14.43 -10.98 10.09
CA LYS A 144 15.77 -11.60 10.01
C LYS A 144 15.73 -13.12 10.24
N ASN A 145 15.00 -13.57 11.27
CA ASN A 145 15.08 -14.93 11.76
C ASN A 145 13.97 -15.84 11.24
N ASP A 146 12.78 -15.28 10.95
CA ASP A 146 11.61 -16.06 10.55
C ASP A 146 11.42 -16.15 9.03
N CYS A 147 12.19 -15.41 8.22
CA CYS A 147 12.06 -15.38 6.75
C CYS A 147 13.38 -15.78 6.08
N ASP A 148 13.31 -16.51 4.97
CA ASP A 148 14.47 -16.83 4.15
C ASP A 148 14.70 -15.77 3.07
N VAL A 149 13.62 -15.30 2.46
CA VAL A 149 13.61 -14.30 1.39
C VAL A 149 12.63 -13.19 1.73
N LEU A 150 12.98 -11.96 1.41
CA LEU A 150 12.10 -10.80 1.55
C LEU A 150 11.69 -10.26 0.18
N VAL A 151 10.46 -9.74 0.10
CA VAL A 151 9.96 -9.06 -1.08
C VAL A 151 9.49 -7.66 -0.69
N VAL A 152 9.85 -6.67 -1.50
CA VAL A 152 9.52 -5.25 -1.32
C VAL A 152 8.85 -4.68 -2.57
N GLU A 153 8.28 -3.49 -2.45
CA GLU A 153 7.48 -2.90 -3.51
C GLU A 153 8.25 -1.89 -4.39
N THR A 154 9.47 -1.47 -3.98
CA THR A 154 10.30 -0.54 -4.74
C THR A 154 11.79 -0.87 -4.59
N GLU A 155 12.60 -0.49 -5.60
CA GLU A 155 14.06 -0.65 -5.56
C GLU A 155 14.71 0.17 -4.44
N ASP A 156 14.16 1.33 -4.11
CA ASP A 156 14.65 2.16 -3.01
C ASP A 156 14.50 1.44 -1.67
N VAL A 157 13.30 0.88 -1.43
CA VAL A 157 13.04 0.04 -0.23
C VAL A 157 13.95 -1.19 -0.23
N GLN A 158 14.22 -1.80 -1.40
CA GLN A 158 15.15 -2.93 -1.52
C GLN A 158 16.55 -2.54 -1.05
N LYS A 159 17.10 -1.45 -1.60
CA LYS A 159 18.44 -0.95 -1.24
C LYS A 159 18.56 -0.67 0.27
N LEU A 160 17.58 0.04 0.83
CA LEU A 160 17.55 0.37 2.27
C LEU A 160 17.42 -0.89 3.14
N LEU A 161 16.59 -1.86 2.70
CA LEU A 161 16.38 -3.09 3.46
C LEU A 161 17.61 -4.01 3.41
N MET A 162 18.29 -4.10 2.26
CA MET A 162 19.56 -4.85 2.14
C MET A 162 20.65 -4.26 3.04
N GLN A 163 20.75 -2.94 3.19
CA GLN A 163 21.64 -2.29 4.13
C GLN A 163 21.26 -2.62 5.59
N ARG A 164 19.95 -2.71 5.88
CA ARG A 164 19.42 -2.98 7.23
C ARG A 164 19.53 -4.45 7.63
N LEU A 165 19.46 -5.36 6.67
CA LEU A 165 19.52 -6.82 6.83
C LEU A 165 20.55 -7.42 5.86
N PRO A 166 21.86 -7.18 6.08
CA PRO A 166 22.90 -7.68 5.18
C PRO A 166 22.86 -9.21 5.09
N GLY A 167 23.07 -9.73 3.88
CA GLY A 167 23.02 -11.16 3.58
C GLY A 167 21.63 -11.77 3.44
N LYS A 168 20.55 -10.98 3.67
CA LYS A 168 19.18 -11.45 3.39
C LYS A 168 18.81 -11.19 1.91
N PRO A 169 18.40 -12.21 1.14
CA PRO A 169 17.88 -12.01 -0.20
C PRO A 169 16.64 -11.13 -0.19
N VAL A 170 16.64 -10.07 -1.00
CA VAL A 170 15.51 -9.12 -1.13
C VAL A 170 15.19 -8.92 -2.60
N HIS A 171 13.95 -9.19 -3.00
CA HIS A 171 13.46 -8.99 -4.37
C HIS A 171 12.47 -7.84 -4.42
N THR A 172 12.43 -7.13 -5.54
CA THR A 172 11.44 -6.09 -5.79
C THR A 172 10.33 -6.63 -6.70
N VAL A 173 9.08 -6.51 -6.23
CA VAL A 173 7.87 -6.69 -7.03
C VAL A 173 7.04 -5.43 -6.86
N SER A 174 6.96 -4.59 -7.90
CA SER A 174 6.22 -3.34 -7.84
C SER A 174 4.75 -3.57 -7.50
N ASN A 175 4.23 -2.76 -6.57
CA ASN A 175 2.80 -2.73 -6.33
C ASN A 175 2.09 -1.99 -7.47
N THR A 176 0.76 -2.16 -7.57
CA THR A 176 -0.07 -1.60 -8.64
C THR A 176 -1.52 -1.44 -8.18
N CYS A 177 -2.34 -0.83 -9.02
CA CYS A 177 -3.78 -0.71 -8.78
C CYS A 177 -4.45 -2.08 -8.65
N HIS A 178 -5.57 -2.10 -7.97
CA HIS A 178 -6.45 -3.26 -7.98
C HIS A 178 -7.07 -3.44 -9.39
N GLN A 179 -7.25 -4.68 -9.85
CA GLN A 179 -7.80 -4.99 -11.18
C GLN A 179 -9.20 -4.41 -11.45
N VAL A 180 -9.92 -3.95 -10.43
CA VAL A 180 -11.18 -3.22 -10.62
C VAL A 180 -11.00 -1.95 -11.46
N PHE A 181 -9.83 -1.33 -11.41
CA PHE A 181 -9.51 -0.13 -12.20
C PHE A 181 -9.36 -0.42 -13.70
N ASP A 182 -9.26 -1.70 -14.10
CA ASP A 182 -9.12 -2.13 -15.50
C ASP A 182 -10.46 -2.41 -16.18
N ASP A 183 -11.56 -2.55 -15.41
CA ASP A 183 -12.85 -3.01 -15.93
C ASP A 183 -13.99 -2.14 -15.40
N GLU A 184 -14.46 -1.22 -16.23
CA GLU A 184 -15.53 -0.27 -15.88
C GLU A 184 -16.86 -0.97 -15.50
N ASN A 185 -17.10 -2.18 -16.02
CA ASN A 185 -18.30 -2.95 -15.67
C ASN A 185 -18.32 -3.40 -14.20
N LYS A 186 -17.17 -3.36 -13.54
CA LYS A 186 -17.02 -3.69 -12.10
C LYS A 186 -17.07 -2.46 -11.20
N TRP A 187 -17.23 -1.26 -11.79
CA TRP A 187 -17.28 -0.05 -11.00
C TRP A 187 -18.65 0.12 -10.36
N SER A 188 -18.62 0.69 -9.17
CA SER A 188 -19.78 1.18 -8.44
C SER A 188 -19.84 2.70 -8.55
N TYR A 189 -21.06 3.23 -8.54
CA TYR A 189 -21.31 4.67 -8.62
C TYR A 189 -22.18 5.13 -7.44
N THR A 190 -22.03 4.47 -6.29
CA THR A 190 -22.83 4.78 -5.09
C THR A 190 -22.39 6.09 -4.45
N VAL A 191 -21.09 6.45 -4.59
CA VAL A 191 -20.55 7.69 -4.04
C VAL A 191 -20.58 8.78 -5.11
N LYS A 192 -21.52 9.72 -4.96
CA LYS A 192 -21.66 10.90 -5.84
C LYS A 192 -21.27 12.15 -5.08
N LEU A 193 -20.33 12.91 -5.65
CA LEU A 193 -19.98 14.22 -5.12
C LEU A 193 -20.99 15.27 -5.57
N PRO A 194 -21.30 16.28 -4.75
CA PRO A 194 -22.08 17.44 -5.19
C PRO A 194 -21.44 18.10 -6.40
N THR A 195 -22.25 18.48 -7.38
CA THR A 195 -21.78 19.23 -8.56
C THR A 195 -21.16 20.55 -8.11
N SER A 196 -19.97 20.85 -8.58
CA SER A 196 -19.23 22.04 -8.21
C SER A 196 -18.17 22.36 -9.29
N ASN A 197 -17.92 23.65 -9.50
CA ASN A 197 -16.80 24.14 -10.31
C ASN A 197 -15.50 24.27 -9.50
N ALA A 198 -15.51 23.85 -8.22
CA ALA A 198 -14.35 23.90 -7.36
C ALA A 198 -13.31 22.85 -7.77
N PHE A 199 -12.04 23.22 -7.79
CA PHE A 199 -10.92 22.31 -7.98
C PHE A 199 -10.94 21.24 -6.89
N THR A 200 -11.17 20.00 -7.27
CA THR A 200 -11.48 18.90 -6.37
C THR A 200 -10.24 18.04 -6.10
N LEU A 201 -9.82 18.02 -4.85
CA LEU A 201 -8.67 17.28 -4.33
C LEU A 201 -9.16 16.01 -3.61
N LEU A 202 -8.82 14.83 -4.12
CA LEU A 202 -9.26 13.55 -3.57
C LEU A 202 -8.17 12.89 -2.76
N THR A 203 -8.51 12.42 -1.55
CA THR A 203 -7.68 11.55 -0.72
C THR A 203 -8.40 10.24 -0.43
N VAL A 204 -7.98 9.16 -1.09
CA VAL A 204 -8.44 7.80 -0.82
C VAL A 204 -7.52 7.17 0.22
N SER A 205 -7.83 7.38 1.50
CA SER A 205 -6.99 6.91 2.61
C SER A 205 -7.75 6.95 3.93
N ALA A 206 -7.35 6.10 4.89
CA ALA A 206 -7.69 6.32 6.29
C ALA A 206 -6.82 7.44 6.89
N CYS A 207 -7.34 8.11 7.92
CA CYS A 207 -6.66 9.22 8.59
C CYS A 207 -5.58 8.71 9.57
N TYR A 208 -4.49 8.16 9.05
CA TYR A 208 -3.34 7.76 9.85
C TYR A 208 -2.37 8.94 10.06
N ILE A 209 -1.66 8.94 11.20
CA ILE A 209 -0.69 10.01 11.54
C ILE A 209 0.32 10.25 10.41
N HIS A 210 0.87 9.18 9.82
CA HIS A 210 1.87 9.31 8.75
C HIS A 210 1.29 9.87 7.44
N LYS A 211 -0.02 9.86 7.24
CA LYS A 211 -0.67 10.49 6.08
C LYS A 211 -0.75 12.01 6.20
N ASN A 212 -0.46 12.56 7.38
CA ASN A 212 -0.37 14.01 7.66
C ASN A 212 -1.59 14.83 7.24
N LEU A 213 -2.78 14.22 7.24
CA LEU A 213 -4.01 14.89 6.80
C LEU A 213 -4.43 16.02 7.76
N SER A 214 -3.93 16.01 8.99
CA SER A 214 -4.14 17.10 9.97
C SER A 214 -3.61 18.46 9.52
N ILE A 215 -2.81 18.54 8.44
CA ILE A 215 -2.37 19.81 7.86
C ILE A 215 -3.45 20.50 7.02
N ILE A 216 -4.50 19.78 6.59
CA ILE A 216 -5.53 20.30 5.68
C ILE A 216 -6.21 21.57 6.20
N PRO A 217 -6.62 21.70 7.48
CA PRO A 217 -7.18 22.95 7.98
C PRO A 217 -6.26 24.16 7.74
N ALA A 218 -4.98 24.07 8.07
CA ALA A 218 -4.02 25.14 7.83
C ALA A 218 -3.80 25.43 6.34
N VAL A 219 -3.90 24.43 5.47
CA VAL A 219 -3.86 24.63 4.01
C VAL A 219 -5.11 25.38 3.53
N ILE A 220 -6.29 25.07 4.06
CA ILE A 220 -7.54 25.80 3.75
C ILE A 220 -7.40 27.27 4.15
N GLU A 221 -6.95 27.54 5.37
CA GLU A 221 -6.73 28.91 5.89
C GLU A 221 -5.76 29.70 4.99
N TYR A 222 -4.68 29.06 4.59
CA TYR A 222 -3.70 29.67 3.66
C TYR A 222 -4.34 29.98 2.30
N LEU A 223 -5.03 29.01 1.68
CA LEU A 223 -5.66 29.18 0.36
C LEU A 223 -6.71 30.29 0.37
N VAL A 224 -7.58 30.33 1.39
CA VAL A 224 -8.62 31.36 1.51
C VAL A 224 -8.01 32.76 1.66
N LYS A 225 -6.92 32.89 2.41
CA LYS A 225 -6.23 34.15 2.64
C LYS A 225 -5.43 34.61 1.42
N GLN A 226 -4.68 33.71 0.82
CA GLN A 226 -3.70 34.06 -0.22
C GLN A 226 -4.33 34.15 -1.62
N TYR A 227 -5.35 33.35 -1.87
CA TYR A 227 -6.02 33.27 -3.18
C TYR A 227 -7.54 33.50 -3.04
N PRO A 228 -7.96 34.73 -2.68
CA PRO A 228 -9.38 35.05 -2.49
C PRO A 228 -10.17 34.80 -3.79
N GLY A 229 -11.30 34.11 -3.67
CA GLY A 229 -12.12 33.71 -4.82
C GLY A 229 -11.73 32.41 -5.52
N PHE A 230 -10.61 31.80 -5.15
CA PHE A 230 -10.27 30.45 -5.65
C PHE A 230 -11.22 29.41 -5.09
N ALA A 231 -11.96 28.74 -5.98
CA ALA A 231 -12.89 27.69 -5.59
C ALA A 231 -12.19 26.33 -5.55
N PHE A 232 -12.12 25.72 -4.38
CA PHE A 232 -11.52 24.41 -4.16
C PHE A 232 -12.26 23.59 -3.11
N ARG A 233 -12.08 22.26 -3.11
CA ARG A 233 -12.58 21.37 -2.06
C ARG A 233 -11.69 20.15 -1.89
N PHE A 234 -11.63 19.63 -0.68
CA PHE A 234 -11.02 18.36 -0.34
C PHE A 234 -12.11 17.30 -0.17
N VAL A 235 -11.95 16.17 -0.85
CA VAL A 235 -12.80 14.98 -0.72
C VAL A 235 -11.99 13.91 0.01
N LEU A 236 -12.50 13.49 1.18
CA LEU A 236 -11.80 12.64 2.12
C LEU A 236 -12.62 11.36 2.39
N THR A 237 -12.02 10.18 2.18
CA THR A 237 -12.73 8.89 2.28
C THR A 237 -12.71 8.30 3.70
N PHE A 238 -12.96 9.16 4.68
CA PHE A 238 -13.10 8.82 6.10
C PHE A 238 -14.09 9.78 6.79
N ASN A 239 -14.46 9.50 8.05
CA ASN A 239 -15.46 10.30 8.75
C ASN A 239 -14.86 11.61 9.29
N ALA A 240 -15.65 12.68 9.31
CA ALA A 240 -15.24 14.03 9.72
C ALA A 240 -14.57 14.06 11.11
N GLN A 241 -15.06 13.26 12.06
CA GLN A 241 -14.52 13.20 13.42
C GLN A 241 -13.07 12.70 13.49
N GLN A 242 -12.56 12.12 12.40
CA GLN A 242 -11.18 11.61 12.34
C GLN A 242 -10.17 12.69 11.94
N LEU A 243 -10.61 13.83 11.39
CA LEU A 243 -9.73 14.94 11.01
C LEU A 243 -9.63 15.95 12.16
N PRO A 244 -8.50 16.06 12.84
CA PRO A 244 -8.33 17.02 13.93
C PRO A 244 -8.21 18.47 13.40
N GLY A 245 -8.53 19.45 14.25
CA GLY A 245 -8.34 20.87 13.94
C GLY A 245 -9.41 21.49 13.03
N VAL A 246 -10.44 20.75 12.64
CA VAL A 246 -11.55 21.27 11.83
C VAL A 246 -12.46 22.17 12.66
N THR A 247 -12.74 23.38 12.16
CA THR A 247 -13.70 24.35 12.71
C THR A 247 -14.78 24.65 11.67
N ALA A 248 -15.79 25.44 12.04
CA ALA A 248 -16.87 25.81 11.13
C ALA A 248 -16.40 26.49 9.84
N MET A 249 -15.30 27.25 9.88
CA MET A 249 -14.75 27.92 8.71
C MET A 249 -14.19 26.97 7.65
N HIS A 250 -13.78 25.75 8.04
CA HIS A 250 -13.21 24.76 7.11
C HIS A 250 -14.28 23.93 6.39
N LEU A 251 -15.49 23.80 6.99
CA LEU A 251 -16.55 22.92 6.50
C LEU A 251 -16.96 23.17 5.03
N PRO A 252 -17.02 24.43 4.54
CA PRO A 252 -17.36 24.69 3.14
C PRO A 252 -16.37 24.07 2.12
N TYR A 253 -15.16 23.78 2.55
CA TYR A 253 -14.08 23.24 1.70
C TYR A 253 -13.84 21.75 1.89
N LEU A 254 -14.61 21.07 2.76
CA LEU A 254 -14.43 19.67 3.12
C LEU A 254 -15.65 18.84 2.74
N HIS A 255 -15.42 17.73 2.06
CA HIS A 255 -16.43 16.72 1.80
C HIS A 255 -15.95 15.35 2.32
N PHE A 256 -16.68 14.77 3.26
CA PHE A 256 -16.37 13.47 3.86
C PHE A 256 -17.33 12.42 3.30
N THR A 257 -16.80 11.44 2.57
CA THR A 257 -17.63 10.34 2.03
C THR A 257 -17.80 9.20 3.04
N GLY A 258 -17.02 9.21 4.14
CA GLY A 258 -16.83 8.01 4.94
C GLY A 258 -15.99 6.96 4.20
N LYS A 259 -15.97 5.74 4.72
CA LYS A 259 -15.25 4.64 4.08
C LYS A 259 -15.93 4.26 2.76
N VAL A 260 -15.17 4.19 1.69
CA VAL A 260 -15.61 3.76 0.36
C VAL A 260 -15.16 2.34 0.05
N ASP A 261 -15.92 1.63 -0.77
CA ASP A 261 -15.52 0.34 -1.29
C ASP A 261 -14.59 0.50 -2.49
N ILE A 262 -13.76 -0.53 -2.73
CA ILE A 262 -12.78 -0.48 -3.82
C ILE A 262 -13.44 -0.30 -5.19
N ALA A 263 -14.66 -0.82 -5.37
CA ALA A 263 -15.41 -0.68 -6.62
C ALA A 263 -15.89 0.76 -6.88
N ASP A 264 -16.07 1.59 -5.85
CA ASP A 264 -16.42 3.01 -5.98
C ASP A 264 -15.20 3.90 -6.26
N CYS A 265 -13.98 3.44 -5.94
CA CYS A 265 -12.77 4.27 -6.06
C CYS A 265 -12.54 4.80 -7.48
N PRO A 266 -12.64 4.01 -8.57
CA PRO A 266 -12.43 4.53 -9.93
C PRO A 266 -13.41 5.66 -10.29
N ALA A 267 -14.71 5.46 -10.00
CA ALA A 267 -15.74 6.47 -10.27
C ALA A 267 -15.54 7.73 -9.41
N LEU A 268 -15.01 7.59 -8.20
CA LEU A 268 -14.68 8.72 -7.32
C LEU A 268 -13.47 9.50 -7.85
N TYR A 269 -12.42 8.82 -8.33
CA TYR A 269 -11.30 9.48 -9.01
C TYR A 269 -11.77 10.27 -10.24
N ARG A 270 -12.72 9.76 -11.04
CA ARG A 270 -13.28 10.48 -12.20
C ARG A 270 -13.96 11.80 -11.83
N GLN A 271 -14.45 11.93 -10.60
CA GLN A 271 -15.12 13.13 -10.09
C GLN A 271 -14.14 14.15 -9.46
N ALA A 272 -12.83 13.84 -9.44
CA ALA A 272 -11.79 14.70 -8.89
C ALA A 272 -10.89 15.27 -9.99
N ASP A 273 -10.23 16.39 -9.72
CA ASP A 273 -9.21 16.99 -10.60
C ASP A 273 -7.82 16.43 -10.28
N ALA A 274 -7.55 16.20 -9.00
CA ALA A 274 -6.25 15.70 -8.55
C ALA A 274 -6.39 14.78 -7.34
N MET A 275 -5.48 13.81 -7.24
CA MET A 275 -5.22 13.08 -6.02
C MET A 275 -4.29 13.93 -5.13
N PHE A 276 -4.63 14.06 -3.85
CA PHE A 276 -3.88 14.81 -2.85
C PHE A 276 -3.44 13.89 -1.71
N LEU A 277 -2.12 13.81 -1.46
CA LEU A 277 -1.58 12.96 -0.41
C LEU A 277 -0.33 13.57 0.24
N PRO A 278 -0.47 14.32 1.36
CA PRO A 278 0.64 14.95 2.06
C PRO A 278 1.36 13.98 3.01
N THR A 279 1.50 12.71 2.59
CA THR A 279 2.03 11.62 3.42
C THR A 279 3.51 11.80 3.73
N LEU A 280 3.91 11.46 4.96
CA LEU A 280 5.30 11.60 5.43
C LEU A 280 6.08 10.29 5.32
N LEU A 281 5.40 9.16 5.06
CA LEU A 281 6.05 7.87 5.16
C LEU A 281 5.29 6.77 4.43
N GLU A 282 5.91 6.18 3.37
CA GLU A 282 5.37 5.07 2.59
C GLU A 282 6.49 4.13 2.12
N CYS A 283 6.20 2.83 1.98
CA CYS A 283 6.98 1.96 1.10
C CYS A 283 6.50 2.09 -0.33
N PHE A 284 5.18 2.07 -0.53
CA PHE A 284 4.48 2.34 -1.78
C PHE A 284 3.07 2.85 -1.46
N SER A 285 2.64 3.93 -2.09
CA SER A 285 1.24 4.34 -2.03
C SER A 285 0.55 3.98 -3.33
N VAL A 286 -0.39 3.04 -3.28
CA VAL A 286 -1.16 2.60 -4.44
C VAL A 286 -1.99 3.74 -5.05
N SER A 287 -2.36 4.75 -4.24
CA SER A 287 -3.11 5.93 -4.70
C SER A 287 -2.42 6.71 -5.81
N TYR A 288 -1.07 6.65 -5.89
CA TYR A 288 -0.33 7.24 -7.02
C TYR A 288 -0.66 6.54 -8.34
N ALA A 289 -0.59 5.20 -8.35
CA ALA A 289 -0.92 4.42 -9.53
C ALA A 289 -2.41 4.53 -9.90
N GLU A 290 -3.30 4.55 -8.89
CA GLU A 290 -4.74 4.74 -9.08
C GLU A 290 -5.05 6.08 -9.74
N ALA A 291 -4.45 7.18 -9.26
CA ALA A 291 -4.63 8.51 -9.85
C ALA A 291 -4.13 8.56 -11.31
N MET A 292 -2.92 8.02 -11.57
CA MET A 292 -2.36 7.93 -12.92
C MET A 292 -3.24 7.07 -13.85
N LYS A 293 -3.78 5.95 -13.36
CA LYS A 293 -4.70 5.07 -14.09
C LYS A 293 -6.01 5.76 -14.45
N MET A 294 -6.48 6.62 -13.57
CA MET A 294 -7.71 7.39 -13.76
C MET A 294 -7.49 8.75 -14.45
N ASP A 295 -6.28 8.97 -14.95
CA ASP A 295 -5.86 10.22 -15.63
C ASP A 295 -6.11 11.46 -14.75
N ARG A 296 -5.64 11.39 -13.50
CA ARG A 296 -5.72 12.48 -12.51
C ARG A 296 -4.33 12.93 -12.09
N MET A 297 -4.17 14.23 -11.90
CA MET A 297 -2.92 14.78 -11.38
C MET A 297 -2.58 14.18 -10.01
N VAL A 298 -1.30 14.04 -9.72
CA VAL A 298 -0.78 13.58 -8.43
C VAL A 298 -0.11 14.76 -7.73
N LEU A 299 -0.68 15.19 -6.60
CA LEU A 299 -0.12 16.19 -5.71
C LEU A 299 0.34 15.50 -4.43
N THR A 300 1.64 15.52 -4.14
CA THR A 300 2.20 14.74 -3.03
C THR A 300 3.45 15.37 -2.42
N SER A 301 3.86 14.82 -1.28
CA SER A 301 5.03 15.26 -0.53
C SER A 301 6.33 15.13 -1.32
N ASP A 302 7.20 16.14 -1.22
CA ASP A 302 8.55 16.11 -1.75
C ASP A 302 9.48 15.28 -0.84
N LEU A 303 9.30 13.95 -0.92
CA LEU A 303 10.08 12.98 -0.15
C LEU A 303 10.58 11.87 -1.07
N SER A 304 11.68 11.22 -0.69
CA SER A 304 12.40 10.26 -1.53
C SER A 304 11.50 9.12 -2.05
N PHE A 305 10.66 8.54 -1.20
CA PHE A 305 9.75 7.48 -1.62
C PHE A 305 8.75 7.95 -2.69
N ALA A 306 8.21 9.16 -2.57
CA ALA A 306 7.26 9.70 -3.55
C ALA A 306 7.96 10.01 -4.88
N ARG A 307 9.15 10.62 -4.82
CA ARG A 307 9.97 10.88 -6.01
C ARG A 307 10.39 9.60 -6.74
N ASN A 308 10.74 8.55 -6.01
CA ASN A 308 11.09 7.26 -6.61
C ASN A 308 9.89 6.58 -7.30
N ILE A 309 8.68 6.73 -6.76
CA ILE A 309 7.47 6.15 -7.34
C ILE A 309 6.94 7.01 -8.48
N CYS A 310 6.77 8.32 -8.28
CA CYS A 310 6.08 9.20 -9.23
C CYS A 310 7.02 9.87 -10.23
N ARG A 311 8.31 10.04 -9.91
CA ARG A 311 9.31 10.71 -10.77
C ARG A 311 8.81 12.10 -11.22
N ASN A 312 8.69 12.35 -12.52
CA ASN A 312 8.16 13.59 -13.09
C ASN A 312 6.63 13.62 -13.27
N ALA A 313 5.93 12.61 -12.79
CA ALA A 313 4.47 12.46 -12.93
C ALA A 313 3.68 13.06 -11.75
N ALA A 314 4.32 13.81 -10.86
CA ALA A 314 3.65 14.43 -9.73
C ALA A 314 4.12 15.88 -9.52
N LEU A 315 3.24 16.69 -8.96
CA LEU A 315 3.57 17.99 -8.41
C LEU A 315 3.90 17.80 -6.92
N TYR A 316 5.10 18.21 -6.54
CA TYR A 316 5.65 18.01 -5.20
C TYR A 316 5.59 19.28 -4.36
N PHE A 317 5.40 19.10 -3.05
CA PHE A 317 5.37 20.17 -2.06
C PHE A 317 6.06 19.74 -0.75
N ASP A 318 6.50 20.70 0.04
CA ASP A 318 6.90 20.45 1.43
C ASP A 318 5.66 20.06 2.26
N PRO A 319 5.58 18.80 2.76
CA PRO A 319 4.41 18.32 3.48
C PRO A 319 4.19 18.98 4.85
N LEU A 320 5.15 19.71 5.37
CA LEU A 320 5.03 20.44 6.65
C LEU A 320 4.69 21.91 6.47
N SER A 321 4.63 22.43 5.23
CA SER A 321 4.33 23.82 4.92
C SER A 321 2.95 23.96 4.27
N SER A 322 1.99 24.55 4.98
CA SER A 322 0.66 24.87 4.43
C SER A 322 0.76 25.83 3.23
N GLN A 323 1.74 26.73 3.23
CA GLN A 323 2.05 27.62 2.11
C GLN A 323 2.49 26.81 0.89
N SER A 324 3.53 25.96 1.02
CA SER A 324 4.03 25.14 -0.10
C SER A 324 2.94 24.25 -0.70
N ILE A 325 2.08 23.67 0.15
CA ILE A 325 0.94 22.85 -0.27
C ILE A 325 -0.09 23.72 -1.00
N GLY A 326 -0.46 24.88 -0.44
CA GLY A 326 -1.47 25.76 -1.01
C GLY A 326 -1.02 26.32 -2.37
N ASP A 327 0.23 26.77 -2.49
CA ASP A 327 0.80 27.25 -3.75
C ASP A 327 0.82 26.16 -4.82
N ALA A 328 1.16 24.91 -4.45
CA ALA A 328 1.11 23.76 -5.35
C ALA A 328 -0.32 23.45 -5.81
N ILE A 329 -1.31 23.52 -4.92
CA ILE A 329 -2.72 23.31 -5.26
C ILE A 329 -3.20 24.41 -6.23
N TYR A 330 -2.93 25.68 -5.94
CA TYR A 330 -3.32 26.79 -6.80
C TYR A 330 -2.67 26.69 -8.18
N LYS A 331 -1.38 26.36 -8.23
CA LYS A 331 -0.66 26.12 -9.49
C LYS A 331 -1.25 24.98 -10.30
N ALA A 332 -1.57 23.85 -9.66
CA ALA A 332 -2.20 22.71 -10.33
C ALA A 332 -3.58 23.04 -10.92
N ALA A 333 -4.30 23.96 -10.28
CA ALA A 333 -5.63 24.38 -10.72
C ALA A 333 -5.58 25.41 -11.87
N THR A 334 -4.54 26.25 -11.94
CA THR A 334 -4.51 27.43 -12.84
C THR A 334 -3.52 27.27 -14.00
N ASP A 335 -2.51 26.42 -13.88
CA ASP A 335 -1.50 26.19 -14.93
C ASP A 335 -1.89 25.02 -15.84
N VAL A 336 -2.52 25.35 -16.97
CA VAL A 336 -3.01 24.36 -17.95
C VAL A 336 -1.87 23.54 -18.55
N GLN A 337 -0.73 24.18 -18.85
CA GLN A 337 0.42 23.49 -19.44
C GLN A 337 1.00 22.47 -18.46
N LEU A 338 1.16 22.87 -17.20
CA LEU A 338 1.60 21.96 -16.14
C LEU A 338 0.65 20.77 -15.97
N LYS A 339 -0.67 21.02 -15.98
CA LYS A 339 -1.67 19.96 -15.90
C LYS A 339 -1.49 18.93 -17.03
N GLU A 340 -1.40 19.39 -18.27
CA GLU A 340 -1.22 18.50 -19.44
C GLU A 340 0.08 17.71 -19.33
N GLN A 341 1.17 18.37 -18.92
CA GLN A 341 2.46 17.72 -18.71
C GLN A 341 2.39 16.63 -17.63
N LEU A 342 1.78 16.93 -16.48
CA LEU A 342 1.65 15.94 -15.38
C LEU A 342 0.79 14.74 -15.78
N LEU A 343 -0.31 14.95 -16.49
CA LEU A 343 -1.17 13.87 -16.98
C LEU A 343 -0.42 13.00 -18.02
N HIS A 344 0.30 13.63 -18.96
CA HIS A 344 1.12 12.92 -19.93
C HIS A 344 2.19 12.06 -19.24
N ASN A 345 2.94 12.65 -18.31
CA ASN A 345 3.97 11.94 -17.54
C ASN A 345 3.36 10.82 -16.69
N GLY A 346 2.15 11.04 -16.12
CA GLY A 346 1.40 10.04 -15.37
C GLY A 346 1.07 8.81 -16.20
N ARG A 347 0.57 9.00 -17.42
CA ARG A 347 0.33 7.91 -18.37
C ARG A 347 1.60 7.14 -18.70
N GLN A 348 2.70 7.82 -19.01
CA GLN A 348 3.99 7.17 -19.28
C GLN A 348 4.51 6.41 -18.05
N ARG A 349 4.39 6.99 -16.86
CA ARG A 349 4.84 6.35 -15.63
C ARG A 349 4.02 5.10 -15.31
N LEU A 350 2.72 5.12 -15.55
CA LEU A 350 1.82 3.98 -15.33
C LEU A 350 2.25 2.75 -16.15
N HIS A 351 2.71 2.92 -17.38
CA HIS A 351 3.21 1.82 -18.21
C HIS A 351 4.46 1.13 -17.65
N GLN A 352 5.15 1.74 -16.69
CA GLN A 352 6.30 1.14 -16.02
C GLN A 352 5.92 0.36 -14.76
N PHE A 353 4.66 0.39 -14.34
CA PHE A 353 4.16 -0.45 -13.25
C PHE A 353 3.62 -1.76 -13.81
N LEU A 354 3.78 -2.82 -13.03
CA LEU A 354 3.19 -4.11 -13.37
C LEU A 354 1.65 -4.00 -13.33
N SER A 355 0.97 -4.74 -14.19
CA SER A 355 -0.45 -5.04 -14.00
C SER A 355 -0.66 -5.95 -12.77
N ALA A 356 -1.89 -6.08 -12.29
CA ALA A 356 -2.21 -7.00 -11.20
C ALA A 356 -1.82 -8.45 -11.54
N LYS A 357 -2.03 -8.87 -12.78
CA LYS A 357 -1.66 -10.19 -13.30
C LYS A 357 -0.14 -10.40 -13.33
N GLU A 358 0.61 -9.44 -13.87
CA GLU A 358 2.08 -9.49 -13.93
C GLU A 358 2.69 -9.48 -12.52
N ARG A 359 2.15 -8.68 -11.59
CA ARG A 359 2.54 -8.69 -10.19
C ARG A 359 2.33 -10.07 -9.56
N ALA A 360 1.19 -10.70 -9.79
CA ALA A 360 0.92 -12.03 -9.26
C ALA A 360 1.87 -13.07 -9.86
N ALA A 361 2.12 -13.01 -11.17
CA ALA A 361 3.08 -13.87 -11.85
C ALA A 361 4.51 -13.67 -11.31
N ALA A 362 4.92 -12.42 -11.03
CA ALA A 362 6.23 -12.12 -10.46
C ALA A 362 6.39 -12.74 -9.05
N TYR A 363 5.37 -12.66 -8.20
CA TYR A 363 5.40 -13.35 -6.90
C TYR A 363 5.50 -14.85 -7.05
N LEU A 364 4.75 -15.46 -7.99
CA LEU A 364 4.79 -16.92 -8.23
C LEU A 364 6.16 -17.36 -8.74
N LYS A 365 6.81 -16.59 -9.63
CA LYS A 365 8.19 -16.87 -10.07
C LYS A 365 9.18 -16.90 -8.90
N ILE A 366 9.06 -15.96 -7.93
CA ILE A 366 9.90 -15.96 -6.73
C ILE A 366 9.61 -17.20 -5.87
N ILE A 367 8.35 -17.60 -5.74
CA ILE A 367 7.92 -18.78 -4.99
C ILE A 367 8.51 -20.05 -5.63
N GLU A 368 8.42 -20.16 -6.94
CA GLU A 368 8.97 -21.28 -7.73
C GLU A 368 10.50 -21.37 -7.62
N ALA A 369 11.20 -20.25 -7.80
CA ALA A 369 12.65 -20.19 -7.66
C ALA A 369 13.11 -20.55 -6.23
N CYS A 370 12.37 -20.16 -5.20
CA CYS A 370 12.66 -20.56 -3.81
C CYS A 370 12.46 -22.06 -3.58
N HIS A 371 11.53 -22.70 -4.27
CA HIS A 371 11.34 -24.15 -4.21
C HIS A 371 12.49 -24.92 -4.87
N GLU A 372 12.88 -24.50 -6.10
CA GLU A 372 13.90 -25.17 -6.90
C GLU A 372 15.30 -25.10 -6.30
N THR A 373 15.68 -23.98 -5.67
CA THR A 373 17.04 -23.77 -5.18
C THR A 373 17.40 -24.55 -3.92
N GLY A 374 16.44 -25.21 -3.27
CA GLY A 374 16.71 -26.00 -2.05
C GLY A 374 17.42 -25.19 -0.96
N HIS A 375 18.25 -25.84 -0.13
CA HIS A 375 19.00 -25.18 0.94
C HIS A 375 20.29 -24.45 0.49
N GLU A 376 20.75 -24.62 -0.76
CA GLU A 376 22.09 -24.18 -1.21
C GLU A 376 22.14 -22.89 -2.06
N GLY A 377 21.01 -22.25 -2.41
CA GLY A 377 20.99 -21.29 -3.52
C GLY A 377 20.61 -19.85 -3.25
N SER A 378 21.21 -19.14 -2.27
CA SER A 378 20.92 -17.70 -2.14
C SER A 378 21.49 -16.81 -3.28
N PHE A 379 22.49 -17.27 -4.03
CA PHE A 379 23.12 -16.54 -5.13
C PHE A 379 22.43 -16.74 -6.51
N TYR A 380 21.81 -17.88 -6.75
CA TYR A 380 21.20 -18.22 -8.05
C TYR A 380 19.83 -17.58 -8.34
N ILE A 381 19.16 -17.07 -7.29
CA ILE A 381 17.82 -16.47 -7.43
C ILE A 381 17.88 -15.12 -8.18
N GLN A 382 18.96 -14.36 -8.05
CA GLN A 382 19.12 -13.08 -8.76
C GLN A 382 19.29 -13.22 -10.28
N GLU A 383 19.92 -14.28 -10.77
CA GLU A 383 20.11 -14.49 -12.21
C GLU A 383 18.86 -15.01 -12.93
N LYS A 384 18.01 -15.83 -12.24
CA LYS A 384 16.77 -16.38 -12.83
C LYS A 384 15.58 -15.41 -12.84
N ILE A 385 15.64 -14.32 -12.06
CA ILE A 385 14.54 -13.35 -11.90
C ILE A 385 14.88 -12.00 -12.56
N ASN A 386 15.67 -11.97 -13.60
CA ASN A 386 15.78 -10.76 -14.43
C ASN A 386 14.42 -10.50 -15.11
N ILE A 387 13.55 -9.75 -14.42
CA ILE A 387 12.20 -9.38 -14.87
C ILE A 387 12.25 -8.19 -15.85
N ASN A 388 13.45 -7.66 -16.11
CA ASN A 388 13.70 -6.55 -17.04
C ASN A 388 14.54 -7.06 -18.23
N GLY A 389 13.96 -7.93 -19.03
CA GLY A 389 14.39 -8.26 -20.36
C GLY A 389 13.34 -7.80 -21.36
#